data_e1185060a3d566ab25c406097840d9b5
#
_entry.id   e1185060a3d566ab25c406097840d9b5
#
_cell.length_a   1.000
_cell.length_b   1.000
_cell.length_c   1.000
_cell.angle_alpha   90.00
_cell.angle_beta   90.00
_cell.angle_gamma   90.00
#
_symmetry.space_group_name_H-M   'P 1'
#
loop_
_entity.id
_entity.type
_entity.pdbx_description
1 polymer ?
#
loop_
_entity_poly.entity_id
_entity_poly.type
_entity_poly.pdbx_seq_one_letter_code
_entity_poly.pdbx_strand_id
1 'polypeptide(L)'
;MRELLVGSNKVGEDGVRRGCDYYIVIDQMDSEGMFACESYGVRVVGPDGEEAMVPHITIDISRIDQLVELLRRNDVTPVALWDVVYDWL
;
A
#
# COMPACT_ATOMS: atom_id res chain seq x y z
N MET A 1 -12.63 -1.56 -7.19
CA MET A 1 -11.42 -1.40 -6.37
C MET A 1 -11.81 -1.34 -4.90
N ARG A 2 -11.16 -2.13 -4.09
CA ARG A 2 -11.33 -2.10 -2.62
C ARG A 2 -10.02 -1.72 -1.98
N GLU A 3 -10.07 -1.11 -0.82
CA GLU A 3 -8.88 -0.76 -0.05
C GLU A 3 -9.02 -1.30 1.37
N LEU A 4 -7.91 -1.77 1.92
CA LEU A 4 -7.85 -2.28 3.27
C LEU A 4 -6.77 -1.55 4.03
N LEU A 5 -7.13 -0.84 5.09
CA LEU A 5 -6.16 -0.20 5.97
C LEU A 5 -5.41 -1.28 6.75
N VAL A 6 -4.10 -1.35 6.54
CA VAL A 6 -3.26 -2.35 7.19
C VAL A 6 -2.60 -1.81 8.45
N GLY A 7 -2.18 -0.56 8.41
CA GLY A 7 -1.56 0.06 9.55
C GLY A 7 -1.40 1.55 9.39
N SER A 8 -1.12 2.20 10.50
CA SER A 8 -0.96 3.63 10.55
C SER A 8 0.18 3.95 11.52
N ASN A 9 1.10 4.79 11.06
CA ASN A 9 2.19 5.28 11.90
C ASN A 9 1.85 6.65 12.51
N LYS A 10 0.57 6.92 12.69
CA LYS A 10 0.12 8.13 13.35
C LYS A 10 0.46 8.07 14.82
N VAL A 11 1.46 8.80 15.23
CA VAL A 11 1.76 8.95 16.64
C VAL A 11 1.79 10.42 16.98
N GLY A 12 0.85 10.86 17.76
CA GLY A 12 0.87 12.20 18.27
C GLY A 12 0.44 12.17 19.70
N GLU A 13 1.36 12.08 20.64
CA GLU A 13 1.10 12.37 22.03
C GLU A 13 0.66 13.83 22.20
N ASP A 14 1.04 14.65 21.23
CA ASP A 14 0.69 16.07 21.17
C ASP A 14 -0.48 16.36 20.21
N GLY A 15 -1.12 15.31 19.67
CA GLY A 15 -2.22 15.45 18.73
C GLY A 15 -1.81 15.80 17.30
N VAL A 16 -0.51 15.84 17.00
CA VAL A 16 0.00 16.13 15.66
C VAL A 16 0.17 14.81 14.91
N ARG A 17 -0.41 14.72 13.71
CA ARG A 17 -0.25 13.56 12.83
C ARG A 17 1.16 13.59 12.22
N ARG A 18 1.95 12.57 12.52
CA ARG A 18 3.35 12.47 12.06
C ARG A 18 3.63 11.16 11.35
N GLY A 19 2.74 10.55 10.75
CA GLY A 19 2.97 9.29 10.08
C GLY A 19 2.04 9.10 8.93
N CYS A 20 2.27 8.03 8.20
CA CYS A 20 1.47 7.70 7.04
C CYS A 20 0.48 6.59 7.36
N ASP A 21 -0.59 6.54 6.59
CA ASP A 21 -1.52 5.42 6.58
C ASP A 21 -1.17 4.52 5.41
N TYR A 22 -1.19 3.20 5.63
CA TYR A 22 -0.79 2.19 4.65
C TYR A 22 -1.94 1.28 4.33
N TYR A 23 -2.25 1.18 3.04
CA TYR A 23 -3.39 0.42 2.53
C TYR A 23 -2.94 -0.65 1.54
N ILE A 24 -3.62 -1.78 1.55
CA ILE A 24 -3.60 -2.72 0.44
C ILE A 24 -4.75 -2.35 -0.49
N VAL A 25 -4.44 -2.21 -1.78
CA VAL A 25 -5.42 -1.93 -2.83
C VAL A 25 -5.74 -3.24 -3.52
N ILE A 26 -7.02 -3.58 -3.61
CA ILE A 26 -7.47 -4.84 -4.18
C ILE A 26 -8.29 -4.55 -5.43
N ASP A 27 -7.82 -5.06 -6.57
CA ASP A 27 -8.50 -4.94 -7.85
C ASP A 27 -8.82 -6.30 -8.42
N GLN A 28 -9.99 -6.42 -9.05
CA GLN A 28 -10.31 -7.63 -9.81
C GLN A 28 -9.77 -7.50 -11.22
N MET A 29 -9.06 -8.52 -11.66
CA MET A 29 -8.61 -8.63 -13.04
C MET A 29 -9.48 -9.64 -13.77
N ASP A 30 -10.23 -9.17 -14.75
CA ASP A 30 -11.00 -10.03 -15.62
C ASP A 30 -10.15 -10.39 -16.83
N SER A 31 -9.88 -11.67 -17.01
CA SER A 31 -9.33 -12.15 -18.27
C SER A 31 -10.35 -13.08 -18.93
N GLU A 32 -10.57 -12.88 -20.22
CA GLU A 32 -11.54 -13.65 -21.00
C GLU A 32 -11.30 -15.15 -20.89
N GLY A 33 -12.33 -15.87 -20.46
CA GLY A 33 -12.28 -17.33 -20.38
C GLY A 33 -11.48 -17.88 -19.23
N MET A 34 -10.98 -17.04 -18.34
CA MET A 34 -10.22 -17.42 -17.16
C MET A 34 -10.96 -17.02 -15.90
N PHE A 35 -10.61 -17.65 -14.78
CA PHE A 35 -11.14 -17.25 -13.47
C PHE A 35 -10.70 -15.84 -13.15
N ALA A 36 -11.63 -15.03 -12.60
CA ALA A 36 -11.29 -13.71 -12.10
C ALA A 36 -10.24 -13.84 -11.00
N CYS A 37 -9.11 -13.14 -11.15
CA CYS A 37 -8.09 -13.07 -10.13
C CYS A 37 -8.11 -11.70 -9.46
N GLU A 38 -7.80 -11.67 -8.18
CA GLU A 38 -7.55 -10.42 -7.49
C GLU A 38 -6.08 -10.03 -7.66
N SER A 39 -5.86 -8.75 -7.92
CA SER A 39 -4.53 -8.18 -7.99
C SER A 39 -4.36 -7.19 -6.85
N TYR A 40 -3.21 -7.18 -6.23
CA TYR A 40 -2.94 -6.39 -5.04
C TYR A 40 -1.90 -5.32 -5.31
N GLY A 41 -2.16 -4.13 -4.80
CA GLY A 41 -1.23 -3.02 -4.82
C GLY A 41 -1.17 -2.36 -3.45
N VAL A 42 -0.52 -1.21 -3.37
CA VAL A 42 -0.37 -0.47 -2.12
C VAL A 42 -0.73 1.00 -2.34
N ARG A 43 -1.20 1.63 -1.29
CA ARG A 43 -1.44 3.08 -1.25
C ARG A 43 -0.90 3.62 0.07
N VAL A 44 -0.22 4.74 0.00
CA VAL A 44 0.34 5.42 1.16
C VAL A 44 -0.23 6.83 1.20
N VAL A 45 -0.79 7.21 2.33
CA VAL A 45 -1.33 8.55 2.55
C VAL A 45 -0.52 9.21 3.65
N GLY A 46 0.08 10.34 3.35
CA GLY A 46 0.89 11.08 4.30
C GLY A 46 0.07 11.96 5.23
N PRO A 47 0.74 12.54 6.24
CA PRO A 47 0.04 13.34 7.26
C PRO A 47 -0.55 14.64 6.72
N ASP A 48 0.00 15.18 5.64
CA ASP A 48 -0.46 16.42 5.03
C ASP A 48 -1.43 16.19 3.86
N GLY A 49 -1.93 14.97 3.70
CA GLY A 49 -2.87 14.63 2.65
C GLY A 49 -2.26 14.22 1.33
N GLU A 50 -0.93 14.26 1.20
CA GLU A 50 -0.28 13.72 0.02
C GLU A 50 -0.46 12.20 -0.04
N GLU A 51 -0.57 11.66 -1.23
CA GLU A 51 -0.75 10.24 -1.42
C GLU A 51 -0.05 9.72 -2.66
N ALA A 52 0.27 8.43 -2.64
CA ALA A 52 0.77 7.71 -3.79
C ALA A 52 0.19 6.31 -3.79
N MET A 53 0.01 5.75 -4.95
CA MET A 53 -0.56 4.42 -5.12
C MET A 53 0.18 3.69 -6.23
N VAL A 54 0.52 2.42 -5.97
CA VAL A 54 1.08 1.52 -6.97
C VAL A 54 0.14 0.33 -7.07
N PRO A 55 -0.70 0.26 -8.10
CA PRO A 55 -1.65 -0.85 -8.26
C PRO A 55 -1.00 -2.03 -8.95
N HIS A 56 -1.66 -3.18 -8.89
CA HIS A 56 -1.31 -4.37 -9.68
C HIS A 56 0.15 -4.83 -9.50
N ILE A 57 0.60 -4.92 -8.24
CA ILE A 57 1.97 -5.34 -7.94
C ILE A 57 2.10 -6.85 -7.99
N THR A 58 1.15 -7.57 -7.41
CA THR A 58 1.19 -9.02 -7.30
C THR A 58 -0.22 -9.60 -7.15
N ILE A 59 -0.36 -10.87 -7.49
CA ILE A 59 -1.60 -11.61 -7.25
C ILE A 59 -1.51 -12.46 -5.98
N ASP A 60 -0.39 -12.42 -5.28
CA ASP A 60 -0.15 -13.20 -4.06
C ASP A 60 -0.35 -12.34 -2.84
N ILE A 61 -1.40 -12.66 -2.05
CA ILE A 61 -1.73 -11.89 -0.85
C ILE A 61 -0.61 -11.91 0.20
N SER A 62 0.13 -13.02 0.29
CA SER A 62 1.25 -13.11 1.24
C SER A 62 2.37 -12.14 0.88
N ARG A 63 2.64 -11.98 -0.40
CA ARG A 63 3.66 -11.05 -0.88
C ARG A 63 3.27 -9.60 -0.65
N ILE A 64 2.03 -9.25 -0.93
CA ILE A 64 1.59 -7.87 -0.71
C ILE A 64 1.57 -7.53 0.78
N ASP A 65 1.21 -8.49 1.62
CA ASP A 65 1.23 -8.32 3.06
C ASP A 65 2.65 -8.03 3.57
N GLN A 66 3.64 -8.77 3.05
CA GLN A 66 5.05 -8.53 3.36
C GLN A 66 5.50 -7.15 2.90
N LEU A 67 5.10 -6.73 1.71
CA LEU A 67 5.48 -5.44 1.17
C LEU A 67 4.89 -4.29 2.00
N VAL A 68 3.60 -4.34 2.30
CA VAL A 68 2.96 -3.27 3.06
C VAL A 68 3.52 -3.17 4.47
N GLU A 69 3.88 -4.30 5.08
CA GLU A 69 4.51 -4.31 6.39
C GLU A 69 5.92 -3.68 6.34
N LEU A 70 6.67 -3.97 5.27
CA LEU A 70 7.96 -3.33 5.03
C LEU A 70 7.81 -1.81 4.89
N LEU A 71 6.82 -1.36 4.15
CA LEU A 71 6.55 0.07 3.99
C LEU A 71 6.24 0.72 5.34
N ARG A 72 5.39 0.09 6.13
CA ARG A 72 5.00 0.60 7.44
C ARG A 72 6.19 0.66 8.41
N ARG A 73 6.98 -0.39 8.45
CA ARG A 73 8.14 -0.49 9.37
C ARG A 73 9.23 0.53 9.06
N ASN A 74 9.36 0.90 7.79
CA ASN A 74 10.38 1.86 7.35
C ASN A 74 9.85 3.27 7.17
N ASP A 75 8.62 3.55 7.58
CA ASP A 75 8.00 4.86 7.44
C ASP A 75 8.09 5.42 6.02
N VAL A 76 7.83 4.57 5.03
CA VAL A 76 7.93 4.97 3.63
C VAL A 76 6.88 6.02 3.32
N THR A 77 7.34 7.16 2.82
CA THR A 77 6.47 8.28 2.46
C THR A 77 5.89 8.11 1.06
N PRO A 78 4.81 8.83 0.71
CA PRO A 78 4.28 8.75 -0.66
C PRO A 78 5.31 9.08 -1.74
N VAL A 79 6.21 10.01 -1.47
CA VAL A 79 7.26 10.40 -2.42
C VAL A 79 8.23 9.25 -2.71
N ALA A 80 8.52 8.43 -1.70
CA ALA A 80 9.47 7.34 -1.81
C ALA A 80 8.84 6.01 -2.26
N LEU A 81 7.52 5.94 -2.35
CA LEU A 81 6.81 4.68 -2.54
C LEU A 81 7.25 3.93 -3.80
N TRP A 82 7.31 4.60 -4.95
CA TRP A 82 7.68 3.97 -6.21
C TRP A 82 9.10 3.39 -6.16
N ASP A 83 10.03 4.13 -5.58
CA ASP A 83 11.43 3.69 -5.48
C ASP A 83 11.54 2.42 -4.63
N VAL A 84 10.82 2.37 -3.51
CA VAL A 84 10.83 1.20 -2.63
C VAL A 84 10.19 0.00 -3.33
N VAL A 85 9.07 0.19 -4.01
CA VAL A 85 8.39 -0.90 -4.73
C VAL A 85 9.27 -1.45 -5.84
N TYR A 86 9.93 -0.59 -6.60
CA TYR A 86 10.85 -1.03 -7.66
C TYR A 86 12.00 -1.86 -7.11
N ASP A 87 12.57 -1.46 -5.99
CA ASP A 87 13.64 -2.23 -5.33
C ASP A 87 13.15 -3.58 -4.82
N TRP A 88 11.90 -3.63 -4.39
CA TRP A 88 11.31 -4.85 -3.86
C TRP A 88 10.96 -5.87 -4.95
N LEU A 89 10.58 -5.37 -6.11
CA LEU A 89 10.29 -6.22 -7.28
C LEU A 89 11.60 -6.86 -7.79
#